data_30a0bafaba5713e38dd4a897cec7b821
#
_entry.id   30a0bafaba5713e38dd4a897cec7b821
#
_cell.length_a   1.000
_cell.length_b   1.000
_cell.length_c   1.000
_cell.angle_alpha   90.00
_cell.angle_beta   90.00
_cell.angle_gamma   90.00
#
_symmetry.space_group_name_H-M   'P 1'
#
loop_
_entity.id
_entity.type
_entity.pdbx_description
1 polymer ?
#
loop_
_entity_poly.entity_id
_entity_poly.type
_entity_poly.pdbx_seq_one_letter_code
_entity_poly.pdbx_strand_id
1 'polypeptide(L)'
;MSKRINFNDVQPNAYEAMEALDKFVDETSIDKLYREIIKIRASQINGCAYCVDSHSHDAMRLGASMQKVLLISAWREARNIFSDEERLLLRMTEEITLIHQHGLGEETYQKAIEVFGEGKTAQIIMAIIAINAWNRIGVATELRPPHRRKELAPH
;
A
#
# COMPACT_ATOMS: atom_id res chain seq x y z
N MET A 1 -18.82 -4.85 -22.83
CA MET A 1 -18.87 -4.23 -21.49
C MET A 1 -18.61 -2.75 -21.64
N SER A 2 -19.47 -1.88 -21.13
CA SER A 2 -19.27 -0.43 -21.15
C SER A 2 -17.99 -0.11 -20.32
N LYS A 3 -17.10 0.67 -20.91
CA LYS A 3 -15.91 1.17 -20.21
C LYS A 3 -16.38 2.14 -19.12
N ARG A 4 -15.99 1.91 -17.87
CA ARG A 4 -16.25 2.87 -16.77
C ARG A 4 -15.50 4.18 -17.02
N ILE A 5 -15.86 5.22 -16.29
CA ILE A 5 -15.22 6.54 -16.39
C ILE A 5 -13.72 6.47 -16.17
N ASN A 6 -12.99 7.31 -16.89
CA ASN A 6 -11.62 7.68 -16.49
C ASN A 6 -11.75 8.84 -15.49
N PHE A 7 -11.33 8.62 -14.26
CA PHE A 7 -11.51 9.59 -13.18
C PHE A 7 -10.81 10.92 -13.46
N ASN A 8 -9.61 10.86 -14.03
CA ASN A 8 -8.82 12.05 -14.39
C ASN A 8 -9.52 12.90 -15.48
N ASP A 9 -10.14 12.25 -16.47
CA ASP A 9 -10.78 12.96 -17.58
C ASP A 9 -12.06 13.72 -17.14
N VAL A 10 -12.78 13.17 -16.15
CA VAL A 10 -14.09 13.73 -15.73
C VAL A 10 -14.02 14.57 -14.46
N GLN A 11 -13.00 14.40 -13.63
CA GLN A 11 -12.79 15.15 -12.40
C GLN A 11 -11.29 15.45 -12.16
N PRO A 12 -10.66 16.24 -13.04
CA PRO A 12 -9.22 16.49 -12.97
C PRO A 12 -8.81 17.13 -11.63
N ASN A 13 -9.58 18.07 -11.10
CA ASN A 13 -9.26 18.71 -9.82
C ASN A 13 -9.29 17.72 -8.63
N ALA A 14 -10.17 16.73 -8.66
CA ALA A 14 -10.20 15.69 -7.64
C ALA A 14 -9.00 14.74 -7.80
N TYR A 15 -8.58 14.47 -9.03
CA TYR A 15 -7.38 13.69 -9.31
C TYR A 15 -6.11 14.42 -8.82
N GLU A 16 -5.99 15.72 -9.11
CA GLU A 16 -4.90 16.57 -8.61
C GLU A 16 -4.82 16.60 -7.08
N ALA A 17 -5.97 16.62 -6.38
CA ALA A 17 -5.99 16.54 -4.91
C ALA A 17 -5.43 15.20 -4.40
N MET A 18 -5.69 14.10 -5.12
CA MET A 18 -5.12 12.79 -4.81
C MET A 18 -3.62 12.74 -5.09
N GLU A 19 -3.15 13.35 -6.19
CA GLU A 19 -1.72 13.46 -6.49
C GLU A 19 -0.98 14.31 -5.44
N ALA A 20 -1.62 15.37 -4.94
CA ALA A 20 -1.06 16.19 -3.85
C ALA A 20 -0.90 15.37 -2.55
N LEU A 21 -1.84 14.45 -2.26
CA LEU A 21 -1.72 13.54 -1.13
C LEU A 21 -0.58 12.53 -1.34
N ASP A 22 -0.42 11.98 -2.54
CA ASP A 22 0.72 11.11 -2.87
C ASP A 22 2.05 11.83 -2.73
N LYS A 23 2.13 13.07 -3.22
CA LYS A 23 3.33 13.91 -3.08
C LYS A 23 3.69 14.11 -1.62
N PHE A 24 2.69 14.41 -0.75
CA PHE A 24 2.93 14.49 0.69
C PHE A 24 3.54 13.19 1.22
N VAL A 25 2.98 12.02 0.87
CA VAL A 25 3.49 10.71 1.30
C VAL A 25 4.92 10.47 0.80
N ASP A 26 5.23 10.89 -0.43
CA ASP A 26 6.56 10.74 -1.03
C ASP A 26 7.64 11.61 -0.38
N GLU A 27 7.25 12.74 0.19
CA GLU A 27 8.12 13.67 0.92
C GLU A 27 8.30 13.30 2.41
N THR A 28 7.59 12.25 2.90
CA THR A 28 7.73 11.79 4.29
C THR A 28 9.06 11.09 4.56
N SER A 29 9.37 10.93 5.86
CA SER A 29 10.56 10.20 6.32
C SER A 29 10.39 8.67 6.33
N ILE A 30 9.27 8.15 5.82
CA ILE A 30 9.03 6.70 5.72
C ILE A 30 9.96 6.13 4.65
N ASP A 31 10.66 5.04 4.98
CA ASP A 31 11.47 4.31 4.00
C ASP A 31 10.64 3.94 2.76
N LYS A 32 11.25 4.05 1.58
CA LYS A 32 10.54 3.80 0.31
C LYS A 32 9.97 2.39 0.22
N LEU A 33 10.73 1.39 0.68
CA LEU A 33 10.23 0.01 0.67
C LEU A 33 9.09 -0.18 1.66
N TYR A 34 9.12 0.47 2.82
CA TYR A 34 8.03 0.44 3.79
C TYR A 34 6.73 1.02 3.21
N ARG A 35 6.83 2.11 2.44
CA ARG A 35 5.67 2.67 1.72
C ARG A 35 5.06 1.64 0.76
N GLU A 36 5.88 0.94 -0.01
CA GLU A 36 5.39 -0.08 -0.94
C GLU A 36 4.77 -1.30 -0.21
N ILE A 37 5.34 -1.75 0.91
CA ILE A 37 4.77 -2.82 1.75
C ILE A 37 3.36 -2.43 2.24
N ILE A 38 3.19 -1.19 2.72
CA ILE A 38 1.89 -0.63 3.13
C ILE A 38 0.90 -0.67 1.96
N LYS A 39 1.32 -0.12 0.80
CA LYS A 39 0.47 0.00 -0.39
C LYS A 39 0.05 -1.38 -0.92
N ILE A 40 0.97 -2.34 -0.97
CA ILE A 40 0.66 -3.72 -1.38
C ILE A 40 -0.36 -4.35 -0.44
N ARG A 41 -0.13 -4.27 0.88
CA ARG A 41 -1.01 -4.94 1.84
C ARG A 41 -2.42 -4.36 1.82
N ALA A 42 -2.57 -3.04 1.86
CA ALA A 42 -3.87 -2.39 1.77
C ALA A 42 -4.59 -2.76 0.46
N SER A 43 -3.86 -2.81 -0.65
CA SER A 43 -4.41 -3.16 -1.96
C SER A 43 -4.87 -4.62 -2.06
N GLN A 44 -4.16 -5.55 -1.39
CA GLN A 44 -4.57 -6.95 -1.27
C GLN A 44 -5.90 -7.06 -0.50
N ILE A 45 -6.03 -6.34 0.61
CA ILE A 45 -7.24 -6.32 1.44
C ILE A 45 -8.43 -5.75 0.65
N ASN A 46 -8.22 -4.64 -0.05
CA ASN A 46 -9.26 -3.95 -0.82
C ASN A 46 -9.55 -4.58 -2.20
N GLY A 47 -8.75 -5.56 -2.63
CA GLY A 47 -8.94 -6.23 -3.92
C GLY A 47 -8.61 -5.36 -5.14
N CYS A 48 -7.72 -4.36 -5.02
CA CYS A 48 -7.28 -3.52 -6.15
C CYS A 48 -6.17 -4.20 -6.94
N ALA A 49 -6.52 -4.95 -7.97
CA ALA A 49 -5.55 -5.69 -8.79
C ALA A 49 -4.49 -4.79 -9.44
N TYR A 50 -4.89 -3.63 -9.98
CA TYR A 50 -3.96 -2.64 -10.54
C TYR A 50 -2.94 -2.18 -9.51
N CYS A 51 -3.40 -1.85 -8.30
CA CYS A 51 -2.54 -1.34 -7.24
C CYS A 51 -1.58 -2.43 -6.74
N VAL A 52 -2.06 -3.67 -6.59
CA VAL A 52 -1.19 -4.81 -6.21
C VAL A 52 -0.09 -5.00 -7.26
N ASP A 53 -0.44 -5.01 -8.56
CA ASP A 53 0.53 -5.18 -9.64
C ASP A 53 1.57 -4.06 -9.63
N SER A 54 1.13 -2.80 -9.61
CA SER A 54 2.02 -1.62 -9.67
C SER A 54 3.00 -1.61 -8.49
N HIS A 55 2.48 -1.64 -7.26
CA HIS A 55 3.31 -1.52 -6.06
C HIS A 55 4.19 -2.74 -5.80
N SER A 56 3.78 -3.94 -6.26
CA SER A 56 4.65 -5.12 -6.22
C SER A 56 5.89 -4.93 -7.10
N HIS A 57 5.73 -4.37 -8.30
CA HIS A 57 6.86 -4.07 -9.18
C HIS A 57 7.76 -2.97 -8.60
N ASP A 58 7.17 -1.94 -8.01
CA ASP A 58 7.94 -0.86 -7.39
C ASP A 58 8.73 -1.36 -6.17
N ALA A 59 8.15 -2.22 -5.33
CA ALA A 59 8.86 -2.87 -4.24
C ALA A 59 10.05 -3.70 -4.75
N MET A 60 9.89 -4.47 -5.82
CA MET A 60 10.99 -5.23 -6.42
C MET A 60 12.09 -4.33 -6.99
N ARG A 61 11.73 -3.20 -7.62
CA ARG A 61 12.70 -2.19 -8.07
C ARG A 61 13.49 -1.56 -6.93
N LEU A 62 12.89 -1.47 -5.74
CA LEU A 62 13.54 -1.02 -4.51
C LEU A 62 14.35 -2.12 -3.81
N GLY A 63 14.45 -3.31 -4.39
CA GLY A 63 15.28 -4.40 -3.90
C GLY A 63 14.54 -5.45 -3.05
N ALA A 64 13.22 -5.38 -2.94
CA ALA A 64 12.46 -6.46 -2.30
C ALA A 64 12.57 -7.75 -3.14
N SER A 65 12.81 -8.88 -2.47
CA SER A 65 12.78 -10.17 -3.15
C SER A 65 11.34 -10.51 -3.58
N MET A 66 11.21 -11.26 -4.67
CA MET A 66 9.92 -11.80 -5.09
C MET A 66 9.25 -12.59 -3.95
N GLN A 67 10.04 -13.37 -3.18
CA GLN A 67 9.55 -14.10 -2.02
C GLN A 67 8.90 -13.16 -0.99
N LYS A 68 9.56 -12.03 -0.65
CA LYS A 68 9.01 -11.05 0.30
C LYS A 68 7.68 -10.50 -0.21
N VAL A 69 7.61 -10.08 -1.48
CA VAL A 69 6.38 -9.54 -2.08
C VAL A 69 5.23 -10.55 -2.05
N LEU A 70 5.49 -11.80 -2.44
CA LEU A 70 4.48 -12.86 -2.44
C LEU A 70 3.96 -13.18 -1.03
N LEU A 71 4.82 -13.09 -0.02
CA LEU A 71 4.49 -13.44 1.36
C LEU A 71 3.85 -12.29 2.16
N ILE A 72 3.69 -11.09 1.60
CA ILE A 72 2.98 -9.99 2.27
C ILE A 72 1.55 -10.41 2.69
N SER A 73 0.87 -11.23 1.89
CA SER A 73 -0.47 -11.72 2.24
C SER A 73 -0.51 -12.71 3.42
N ALA A 74 0.63 -13.37 3.68
CA ALA A 74 0.80 -14.38 4.73
C ALA A 74 1.88 -13.99 5.76
N TRP A 75 2.13 -12.71 5.93
CA TRP A 75 3.25 -12.18 6.70
C TRP A 75 3.31 -12.67 8.16
N ARG A 76 2.16 -12.98 8.76
CA ARG A 76 2.11 -13.46 10.15
C ARG A 76 2.84 -14.79 10.33
N GLU A 77 2.75 -15.68 9.34
CA GLU A 77 3.43 -16.99 9.33
C GLU A 77 4.89 -16.89 8.85
N ALA A 78 5.21 -15.87 8.04
CA ALA A 78 6.53 -15.67 7.45
C ALA A 78 7.46 -14.84 8.36
N ARG A 79 7.62 -15.23 9.63
CA ARG A 79 8.33 -14.46 10.66
C ARG A 79 9.79 -14.17 10.35
N ASN A 80 10.46 -15.03 9.62
CA ASN A 80 11.86 -14.90 9.22
C ASN A 80 12.09 -14.03 7.97
N ILE A 81 11.02 -13.58 7.31
CA ILE A 81 11.09 -12.76 6.08
C ILE A 81 10.91 -11.28 6.37
N PHE A 82 10.14 -10.96 7.40
CA PHE A 82 9.79 -9.58 7.77
C PHE A 82 10.43 -9.18 9.09
N SER A 83 11.04 -8.00 9.12
CA SER A 83 11.54 -7.41 10.35
C SER A 83 10.38 -7.06 11.31
N ASP A 84 10.69 -6.81 12.58
CA ASP A 84 9.68 -6.41 13.56
C ASP A 84 9.00 -5.08 13.18
N GLU A 85 9.74 -4.14 12.58
CA GLU A 85 9.19 -2.89 12.05
C GLU A 85 8.23 -3.14 10.88
N GLU A 86 8.62 -3.98 9.92
CA GLU A 86 7.76 -4.34 8.79
C GLU A 86 6.48 -5.06 9.25
N ARG A 87 6.59 -5.91 10.24
CA ARG A 87 5.45 -6.60 10.85
C ARG A 87 4.50 -5.63 11.54
N LEU A 88 5.04 -4.62 12.22
CA LEU A 88 4.25 -3.56 12.84
C LEU A 88 3.53 -2.71 11.77
N LEU A 89 4.22 -2.34 10.69
CA LEU A 89 3.63 -1.63 9.55
C LEU A 89 2.49 -2.42 8.91
N LEU A 90 2.69 -3.73 8.70
CA LEU A 90 1.67 -4.60 8.12
C LEU A 90 0.45 -4.72 9.05
N ARG A 91 0.67 -4.80 10.37
CA ARG A 91 -0.41 -4.80 11.36
C ARG A 91 -1.19 -3.49 11.35
N MET A 92 -0.51 -2.34 11.39
CA MET A 92 -1.15 -1.03 11.28
C MET A 92 -1.95 -0.90 9.99
N THR A 93 -1.38 -1.36 8.87
CA THR A 93 -2.04 -1.33 7.57
C THR A 93 -3.36 -2.11 7.57
N GLU A 94 -3.37 -3.30 8.16
CA GLU A 94 -4.57 -4.12 8.26
C GLU A 94 -5.61 -3.47 9.17
N GLU A 95 -5.22 -3.06 10.36
CA GLU A 95 -6.13 -2.48 11.35
C GLU A 95 -6.77 -1.18 10.85
N ILE A 96 -6.02 -0.30 10.20
CA ILE A 96 -6.54 0.96 9.63
C ILE A 96 -7.38 0.69 8.36
N THR A 97 -6.97 -0.24 7.51
CA THR A 97 -7.72 -0.58 6.28
C THR A 97 -9.05 -1.22 6.62
N LEU A 98 -9.07 -2.11 7.61
CA LEU A 98 -10.26 -2.82 8.10
C LEU A 98 -10.91 -2.06 9.27
N ILE A 99 -11.05 -0.75 9.14
CA ILE A 99 -11.52 0.15 10.21
C ILE A 99 -12.82 -0.29 10.88
N HIS A 100 -13.69 -1.00 10.15
CA HIS A 100 -14.95 -1.57 10.65
C HIS A 100 -14.75 -2.77 11.60
N GLN A 101 -13.54 -3.31 11.70
CA GLN A 101 -13.14 -4.38 12.61
C GLN A 101 -12.34 -3.83 13.80
N HIS A 102 -12.82 -2.77 14.44
CA HIS A 102 -12.24 -2.08 15.60
C HIS A 102 -11.19 -0.99 15.30
N GLY A 103 -10.70 -0.85 14.05
CA GLY A 103 -9.68 0.14 13.69
C GLY A 103 -8.32 -0.14 14.33
N LEU A 104 -7.51 0.91 14.46
CA LEU A 104 -6.17 0.83 15.06
C LEU A 104 -6.28 0.59 16.57
N GLY A 105 -5.85 -0.59 17.02
CA GLY A 105 -5.88 -0.99 18.42
C GLY A 105 -4.84 -0.23 19.26
N GLU A 106 -5.14 -0.01 20.55
CA GLU A 106 -4.28 0.73 21.45
C GLU A 106 -2.88 0.12 21.56
N GLU A 107 -2.77 -1.22 21.67
CA GLU A 107 -1.48 -1.91 21.72
C GLU A 107 -0.62 -1.62 20.48
N THR A 108 -1.22 -1.69 19.28
CA THR A 108 -0.54 -1.40 18.02
C THR A 108 -0.14 0.07 17.93
N TYR A 109 -1.03 0.98 18.36
CA TYR A 109 -0.76 2.42 18.38
C TYR A 109 0.43 2.75 19.31
N GLN A 110 0.40 2.29 20.55
CA GLN A 110 1.49 2.55 21.50
C GLN A 110 2.81 1.95 21.01
N LYS A 111 2.79 0.76 20.43
CA LYS A 111 3.99 0.17 19.83
C LYS A 111 4.52 0.98 18.65
N ALA A 112 3.63 1.54 17.82
CA ALA A 112 4.03 2.42 16.73
C ALA A 112 4.68 3.72 17.22
N ILE A 113 4.15 4.33 18.29
CA ILE A 113 4.75 5.50 18.92
C ILE A 113 6.16 5.16 19.48
N GLU A 114 6.29 4.01 20.15
CA GLU A 114 7.58 3.56 20.69
C GLU A 114 8.64 3.36 19.60
N VAL A 115 8.25 2.72 18.48
CA VAL A 115 9.20 2.32 17.43
C VAL A 115 9.48 3.45 16.43
N PHE A 116 8.46 4.19 16.04
CA PHE A 116 8.55 5.20 14.97
C PHE A 116 8.53 6.64 15.48
N GLY A 117 8.04 6.89 16.67
CA GLY A 117 7.74 8.22 17.20
C GLY A 117 6.43 8.78 16.61
N GLU A 118 5.91 9.84 17.25
CA GLU A 118 4.61 10.45 16.88
C GLU A 118 4.58 10.92 15.41
N GLY A 119 5.60 11.65 14.98
CA GLY A 119 5.66 12.21 13.63
C GLY A 119 5.61 11.16 12.52
N LYS A 120 6.44 10.11 12.62
CA LYS A 120 6.46 9.04 11.62
C LYS A 120 5.20 8.17 11.71
N THR A 121 4.66 7.94 12.91
CA THR A 121 3.38 7.23 13.09
C THR A 121 2.26 7.96 12.36
N ALA A 122 2.16 9.29 12.49
CA ALA A 122 1.19 10.09 11.75
C ALA A 122 1.40 10.01 10.24
N GLN A 123 2.64 10.03 9.75
CA GLN A 123 2.97 9.85 8.34
C GLN A 123 2.54 8.47 7.82
N ILE A 124 2.76 7.40 8.60
CA ILE A 124 2.33 6.04 8.26
C ILE A 124 0.81 5.95 8.14
N ILE A 125 0.08 6.55 9.09
CA ILE A 125 -1.39 6.64 9.02
C ILE A 125 -1.82 7.33 7.71
N MET A 126 -1.20 8.45 7.35
CA MET A 126 -1.51 9.16 6.12
C MET A 126 -1.17 8.34 4.85
N ALA A 127 -0.07 7.59 4.85
CA ALA A 127 0.26 6.69 3.75
C ALA A 127 -0.80 5.59 3.56
N ILE A 128 -1.30 5.03 4.66
CA ILE A 128 -2.38 4.04 4.63
C ILE A 128 -3.68 4.66 4.12
N ILE A 129 -4.02 5.88 4.55
CA ILE A 129 -5.20 6.62 4.06
C ILE A 129 -5.10 6.85 2.55
N ALA A 130 -3.96 7.33 2.06
CA ALA A 130 -3.74 7.62 0.64
C ALA A 130 -3.97 6.39 -0.23
N ILE A 131 -3.34 5.26 0.09
CA ILE A 131 -3.53 4.04 -0.71
C ILE A 131 -4.96 3.49 -0.61
N ASN A 132 -5.62 3.61 0.55
CA ASN A 132 -7.02 3.23 0.69
C ASN A 132 -7.94 4.09 -0.19
N ALA A 133 -7.67 5.38 -0.35
CA ALA A 133 -8.39 6.27 -1.25
C ALA A 133 -8.18 5.86 -2.71
N TRP A 134 -6.94 5.64 -3.14
CA TRP A 134 -6.63 5.15 -4.49
C TRP A 134 -7.25 3.78 -4.81
N ASN A 135 -7.23 2.85 -3.85
CA ASN A 135 -7.87 1.55 -4.03
C ASN A 135 -9.37 1.70 -4.33
N ARG A 136 -10.06 2.64 -3.67
CA ARG A 136 -11.49 2.90 -3.90
C ARG A 136 -11.74 3.45 -5.30
N ILE A 137 -10.91 4.39 -5.76
CA ILE A 137 -10.98 4.90 -7.14
C ILE A 137 -10.73 3.73 -8.12
N GLY A 138 -9.64 2.98 -7.96
CA GLY A 138 -9.25 1.91 -8.85
C GLY A 138 -10.29 0.79 -8.96
N VAL A 139 -10.85 0.35 -7.83
CA VAL A 139 -11.89 -0.69 -7.81
C VAL A 139 -13.22 -0.15 -8.36
N ALA A 140 -13.64 1.06 -7.97
CA ALA A 140 -14.88 1.66 -8.44
C ALA A 140 -14.88 1.92 -9.96
N THR A 141 -13.73 2.24 -10.54
CA THR A 141 -13.59 2.49 -11.98
C THR A 141 -13.14 1.28 -12.78
N GLU A 142 -12.97 0.11 -12.13
CA GLU A 142 -12.45 -1.13 -12.76
C GLU A 142 -11.10 -0.93 -13.45
N LEU A 143 -10.20 -0.20 -12.82
CA LEU A 143 -8.86 -0.02 -13.32
C LEU A 143 -8.13 -1.38 -13.37
N ARG A 144 -7.66 -1.77 -14.56
CA ARG A 144 -7.07 -3.08 -14.79
C ARG A 144 -5.56 -2.99 -14.88
N PRO A 145 -4.83 -3.96 -14.30
CA PRO A 145 -3.38 -4.03 -14.49
C PRO A 145 -3.05 -4.29 -15.96
N PRO A 146 -1.94 -3.74 -16.49
CA PRO A 146 -1.49 -4.04 -17.83
C PRO A 146 -1.02 -5.49 -17.94
N HIS A 147 -1.22 -6.12 -19.11
CA HIS A 147 -0.57 -7.40 -19.38
C HIS A 147 0.93 -7.17 -19.53
N ARG A 148 1.70 -7.62 -18.55
CA ARG A 148 3.16 -7.61 -18.64
C ARG A 148 3.60 -8.84 -19.45
N ARG A 149 4.22 -8.61 -20.62
CA ARG A 149 4.88 -9.70 -21.35
C ARG A 149 5.98 -10.28 -20.46
N LYS A 150 6.11 -11.62 -20.41
CA LYS A 150 7.26 -12.26 -19.80
C LYS A 150 8.50 -11.75 -20.52
N GLU A 151 9.32 -10.97 -19.85
CA GLU A 151 10.74 -10.99 -20.14
C GLU A 151 11.23 -12.34 -19.66
N LEU A 152 11.41 -13.26 -20.61
CA LEU A 152 12.09 -14.53 -20.34
C LEU A 152 13.50 -14.12 -19.90
N ALA A 153 13.81 -14.34 -18.62
CA ALA A 153 15.18 -14.24 -18.17
C ALA A 153 16.01 -15.16 -19.07
N PRO A 154 17.13 -14.70 -19.64
CA PRO A 154 18.03 -15.59 -20.37
C PRO A 154 18.47 -16.69 -19.40
N HIS A 155 18.36 -17.94 -19.86
CA HIS A 155 18.82 -19.14 -19.15
C HIS A 155 20.33 -19.09 -18.96
#